data_3f104c8f2e32c6eed700c3364b3cefcf
#
_entry.id   3f104c8f2e32c6eed700c3364b3cefcf
#
_cell.length_a   1.000
_cell.length_b   1.000
_cell.length_c   1.000
_cell.angle_alpha   90.00
_cell.angle_beta   90.00
_cell.angle_gamma   90.00
#
_symmetry.space_group_name_H-M   'P 1'
#
loop_
_entity.id
_entity.type
_entity.pdbx_description
1 polymer ?
#
loop_
_entity_poly.entity_id
_entity_poly.type
_entity_poly.pdbx_seq_one_letter_code
_entity_poly.pdbx_strand_id
1 'polypeptide(L)'
;MDVKDLRIGDIVGIKTLNNGKTFCFIQEIKCDGDVCIVSEDEDPFDCHVSTLLGVKAEHHHFSNMGAWYDDKKVEHIFTFKGGLRIAIRPQVGTENYTAARIGEYKPKYCRFTYLHEFQHWLWDMYRISF
;
A
#
# COMPACT_ATOMS: atom_id res chain seq x y z
N MET A 1 12.59 -7.57 -4.63
CA MET A 1 12.04 -6.22 -4.91
C MET A 1 13.20 -5.29 -5.24
N ASP A 2 13.03 -4.42 -6.20
CA ASP A 2 14.09 -3.50 -6.62
C ASP A 2 14.05 -2.23 -5.76
N VAL A 3 15.22 -1.78 -5.29
CA VAL A 3 15.33 -0.57 -4.47
C VAL A 3 14.80 0.68 -5.18
N LYS A 4 14.85 0.71 -6.52
CA LYS A 4 14.33 1.83 -7.31
C LYS A 4 12.82 2.01 -7.18
N ASP A 5 12.11 0.93 -6.85
CA ASP A 5 10.66 0.95 -6.73
C ASP A 5 10.19 1.20 -5.30
N LEU A 6 11.12 1.38 -4.37
CA LEU A 6 10.80 1.59 -2.96
C LEU A 6 10.85 3.05 -2.56
N ARG A 7 9.97 3.42 -1.65
CA ARG A 7 9.91 4.75 -1.03
C ARG A 7 9.78 4.61 0.49
N ILE A 8 10.25 5.62 1.20
CA ILE A 8 10.06 5.68 2.65
C ILE A 8 8.56 5.70 2.96
N GLY A 9 8.14 4.89 3.92
CA GLY A 9 6.73 4.72 4.27
C GLY A 9 6.02 3.57 3.55
N ASP A 10 6.66 2.95 2.55
CA ASP A 10 6.06 1.83 1.82
C ASP A 10 5.78 0.65 2.74
N ILE A 11 4.62 0.05 2.53
CA ILE A 11 4.20 -1.18 3.20
C ILE A 11 4.83 -2.36 2.48
N VAL A 12 5.62 -3.14 3.20
CA VAL A 12 6.34 -4.30 2.68
C VAL A 12 6.23 -5.47 3.63
N GLY A 13 6.44 -6.67 3.12
CA GLY A 13 6.57 -7.90 3.90
C GLY A 13 8.00 -8.39 3.88
N ILE A 14 8.30 -9.33 4.76
CA ILE A 14 9.62 -9.96 4.84
C ILE A 14 9.49 -11.44 4.50
N LYS A 15 10.44 -11.96 3.73
CA LYS A 15 10.59 -13.39 3.54
C LYS A 15 11.12 -13.99 4.84
N THR A 16 10.28 -14.71 5.57
CA THR A 16 10.71 -15.44 6.76
C THR A 16 10.62 -16.95 6.51
N LEU A 17 11.39 -17.70 7.26
CA LEU A 17 11.40 -19.18 7.18
C LEU A 17 10.03 -19.78 7.53
N ASN A 18 9.17 -19.06 8.21
CA ASN A 18 7.88 -19.52 8.70
C ASN A 18 6.69 -18.96 7.94
N ASN A 19 6.87 -18.44 6.73
CA ASN A 19 5.82 -17.78 5.95
C ASN A 19 5.13 -16.62 6.69
N GLY A 20 5.78 -16.09 7.72
CA GLY A 20 5.25 -14.94 8.45
C GLY A 20 5.32 -13.70 7.58
N LYS A 21 4.18 -13.29 7.05
CA LYS A 21 4.05 -12.00 6.38
C LYS A 21 4.00 -10.94 7.45
N THR A 22 5.14 -10.44 7.85
CA THR A 22 5.17 -9.31 8.77
C THR A 22 4.89 -8.05 7.97
N PHE A 23 3.86 -7.34 8.37
CA PHE A 23 3.49 -6.05 7.81
C PHE A 23 4.47 -5.02 8.35
N CYS A 24 5.34 -4.50 7.47
CA CYS A 24 6.40 -3.57 7.84
C CYS A 24 6.33 -2.30 7.00
N PHE A 25 6.98 -1.26 7.50
CA PHE A 25 7.13 0.00 6.78
C PHE A 25 8.60 0.28 6.52
N ILE A 26 8.92 0.83 5.35
CA ILE A 26 10.26 1.32 5.04
C ILE A 26 10.49 2.61 5.83
N GLN A 27 11.47 2.59 6.72
CA GLN A 27 11.86 3.77 7.50
C GLN A 27 13.01 4.54 6.86
N GLU A 28 13.97 3.82 6.26
CA GLU A 28 15.16 4.41 5.67
C GLU A 28 15.65 3.54 4.52
N ILE A 29 16.09 4.17 3.44
CA ILE A 29 16.73 3.49 2.31
C ILE A 29 18.20 3.87 2.34
N LYS A 30 19.07 2.86 2.51
CA LYS A 30 20.51 3.03 2.60
C LYS A 30 21.19 2.74 1.27
N CYS A 31 22.49 2.91 1.22
CA CYS A 31 23.29 2.53 0.06
C CYS A 31 23.33 1.01 -0.12
N ASP A 32 23.66 0.57 -1.34
CA ASP A 32 23.92 -0.86 -1.67
C ASP A 32 22.72 -1.79 -1.48
N GLY A 33 21.49 -1.26 -1.52
CA GLY A 33 20.29 -2.06 -1.41
C GLY A 33 19.88 -2.42 0.01
N ASP A 34 20.50 -1.86 1.01
CA ASP A 34 20.10 -2.04 2.40
C ASP A 34 18.98 -1.06 2.75
N VAL A 35 18.03 -1.53 3.54
CA VAL A 35 16.91 -0.74 4.03
C VAL A 35 16.69 -0.98 5.51
N CYS A 36 16.20 0.04 6.19
CA CYS A 36 15.72 -0.10 7.55
C CYS A 36 14.21 -0.18 7.54
N ILE A 37 13.66 -1.20 8.19
CA ILE A 37 12.22 -1.42 8.27
C ILE A 37 11.77 -1.43 9.72
N VAL A 38 10.51 -1.08 9.93
CA VAL A 38 9.87 -1.05 11.25
C VAL A 38 8.52 -1.75 11.18
N SER A 39 8.22 -2.54 12.21
CA SER A 39 6.89 -3.13 12.42
C SER A 39 6.31 -2.60 13.74
N GLU A 40 5.00 -2.82 13.95
CA GLU A 40 4.33 -2.35 15.17
C GLU A 40 4.89 -2.95 16.46
N ASP A 41 5.35 -4.19 16.38
CA ASP A 41 5.73 -4.97 17.57
C ASP A 41 7.23 -5.14 17.76
N GLU A 42 8.05 -4.60 16.87
CA GLU A 42 9.50 -4.81 16.90
C GLU A 42 10.27 -3.52 16.71
N ASP A 43 11.49 -3.49 17.26
CA ASP A 43 12.41 -2.39 17.02
C ASP A 43 12.84 -2.34 15.56
N PRO A 44 13.15 -1.16 15.02
CA PRO A 44 13.66 -1.05 13.67
C PRO A 44 14.88 -1.91 13.44
N PHE A 45 14.96 -2.56 12.28
CA PHE A 45 16.13 -3.36 11.92
C PHE A 45 16.47 -3.21 10.44
N ASP A 46 17.73 -3.48 10.12
CA ASP A 46 18.24 -3.39 8.76
C ASP A 46 18.12 -4.74 8.04
N CYS A 47 17.76 -4.71 6.77
CA CYS A 47 17.79 -5.89 5.92
C CYS A 47 18.12 -5.48 4.49
N HIS A 48 18.46 -6.47 3.66
CA HIS A 48 18.69 -6.22 2.25
C HIS A 48 17.36 -6.24 1.49
N VAL A 49 17.22 -5.37 0.48
CA VAL A 49 16.00 -5.26 -0.33
C VAL A 49 15.56 -6.58 -0.95
N SER A 50 16.51 -7.50 -1.22
CA SER A 50 16.18 -8.82 -1.76
C SER A 50 15.33 -9.70 -0.84
N THR A 51 15.28 -9.38 0.46
CA THR A 51 14.46 -10.10 1.44
C THR A 51 13.04 -9.55 1.53
N LEU A 52 12.75 -8.45 0.87
CA LEU A 52 11.45 -7.81 0.92
C LEU A 52 10.50 -8.36 -0.13
N LEU A 53 9.23 -8.36 0.22
CA LEU A 53 8.12 -8.73 -0.66
C LEU A 53 7.11 -7.60 -0.70
N GLY A 54 6.45 -7.44 -1.84
CA GLY A 54 5.25 -6.63 -1.89
C GLY A 54 4.14 -7.30 -1.09
N VAL A 55 3.34 -6.51 -0.39
CA VAL A 55 2.16 -7.02 0.31
C VAL A 55 0.97 -6.94 -0.63
N LYS A 56 0.43 -8.09 -1.03
CA LYS A 56 -0.76 -8.13 -1.88
C LYS A 56 -1.92 -7.46 -1.16
N ALA A 57 -2.60 -6.57 -1.87
CA ALA A 57 -3.76 -5.89 -1.34
C ALA A 57 -4.92 -6.88 -1.15
N GLU A 58 -5.56 -6.81 0.01
CA GLU A 58 -6.74 -7.62 0.35
C GLU A 58 -7.75 -6.74 1.06
N HIS A 59 -9.02 -7.17 1.09
CA HIS A 59 -10.11 -6.38 1.70
C HIS A 59 -9.81 -5.93 3.12
N HIS A 60 -9.27 -6.83 3.94
CA HIS A 60 -9.01 -6.50 5.35
C HIS A 60 -7.94 -5.41 5.52
N HIS A 61 -7.01 -5.29 4.58
CA HIS A 61 -6.00 -4.24 4.63
C HIS A 61 -6.63 -2.86 4.58
N PHE A 62 -7.58 -2.65 3.67
CA PHE A 62 -8.22 -1.33 3.50
C PHE A 62 -9.03 -0.96 4.73
N SER A 63 -9.78 -1.90 5.30
CA SER A 63 -10.53 -1.66 6.53
C SER A 63 -9.60 -1.34 7.71
N ASN A 64 -8.50 -2.06 7.84
CA ASN A 64 -7.50 -1.81 8.88
C ASN A 64 -6.78 -0.47 8.71
N MET A 65 -6.69 0.03 7.48
CA MET A 65 -6.10 1.34 7.16
C MET A 65 -7.08 2.49 7.31
N GLY A 66 -8.33 2.21 7.67
CA GLY A 66 -9.33 3.24 7.95
C GLY A 66 -10.38 3.47 6.87
N ALA A 67 -10.45 2.61 5.86
CA ALA A 67 -11.47 2.72 4.83
C ALA A 67 -12.83 2.24 5.34
N TRP A 68 -13.89 2.89 4.85
CA TRP A 68 -15.26 2.44 5.05
C TRP A 68 -15.68 1.55 3.88
N TYR A 69 -16.36 0.44 4.15
CA TYR A 69 -16.80 -0.49 3.12
C TYR A 69 -18.28 -0.26 2.75
N ASP A 70 -18.52 0.00 1.46
CA ASP A 70 -19.87 0.10 0.89
C ASP A 70 -20.22 -1.23 0.24
N ASP A 71 -21.06 -2.02 0.89
CA ASP A 71 -21.44 -3.36 0.41
C ASP A 71 -22.34 -3.34 -0.82
N LYS A 72 -23.07 -2.26 -1.06
CA LYS A 72 -23.92 -2.11 -2.24
C LYS A 72 -23.11 -1.89 -3.50
N LYS A 73 -22.08 -1.07 -3.42
CA LYS A 73 -21.19 -0.77 -4.55
C LYS A 73 -19.96 -1.69 -4.59
N VAL A 74 -19.76 -2.52 -3.56
CA VAL A 74 -18.60 -3.40 -3.42
C VAL A 74 -17.29 -2.60 -3.53
N GLU A 75 -17.19 -1.56 -2.71
CA GLU A 75 -16.00 -0.70 -2.72
C GLU A 75 -15.61 -0.27 -1.30
N HIS A 76 -14.30 -0.07 -1.11
CA HIS A 76 -13.76 0.56 0.09
C HIS A 76 -13.56 2.04 -0.20
N ILE A 77 -13.94 2.90 0.74
CA ILE A 77 -13.86 4.35 0.58
C ILE A 77 -12.96 4.92 1.65
N PHE A 78 -11.87 5.54 1.23
CA PHE A 78 -11.03 6.36 2.09
C PHE A 78 -11.50 7.80 2.03
N THR A 79 -11.67 8.43 3.18
CA THR A 79 -11.94 9.86 3.27
C THR A 79 -10.75 10.54 3.94
N PHE A 80 -10.09 11.41 3.21
CA PHE A 80 -8.92 12.12 3.69
C PHE A 80 -9.28 13.54 4.12
N LYS A 81 -8.36 14.16 4.85
CA LYS A 81 -8.53 15.54 5.29
C LYS A 81 -8.75 16.47 4.08
N GLY A 82 -9.69 17.40 4.20
CA GLY A 82 -10.05 18.30 3.09
C GLY A 82 -11.16 17.77 2.18
N GLY A 83 -11.75 16.62 2.51
CA GLY A 83 -12.89 16.09 1.78
C GLY A 83 -12.53 15.22 0.57
N LEU A 84 -11.26 14.94 0.33
CA LEU A 84 -10.85 14.02 -0.73
C LEU A 84 -11.32 12.61 -0.40
N ARG A 85 -12.01 11.98 -1.32
CA ARG A 85 -12.51 10.61 -1.17
C ARG A 85 -12.02 9.74 -2.31
N ILE A 86 -11.48 8.57 -1.96
CA ILE A 86 -10.95 7.59 -2.90
C ILE A 86 -11.73 6.29 -2.76
N ALA A 87 -12.26 5.78 -3.86
CA ALA A 87 -12.95 4.49 -3.91
C ALA A 87 -12.02 3.43 -4.45
N ILE A 88 -11.98 2.27 -3.78
CA ILE A 88 -11.18 1.12 -4.18
C ILE A 88 -12.13 -0.03 -4.47
N ARG A 89 -12.06 -0.58 -5.68
CA ARG A 89 -12.89 -1.70 -6.13
C ARG A 89 -12.03 -2.88 -6.53
N PRO A 90 -12.47 -4.12 -6.23
CA PRO A 90 -11.82 -5.29 -6.80
C PRO A 90 -12.09 -5.34 -8.30
N GLN A 91 -11.08 -5.71 -9.07
CA GLN A 91 -11.24 -5.96 -10.49
C GLN A 91 -11.62 -7.42 -10.70
N VAL A 92 -12.84 -7.64 -11.21
CA VAL A 92 -13.40 -8.98 -11.38
C VAL A 92 -12.49 -9.85 -12.27
N GLY A 93 -12.24 -11.09 -11.81
CA GLY A 93 -11.43 -12.05 -12.55
C GLY A 93 -9.93 -11.88 -12.40
N THR A 94 -9.49 -10.96 -11.54
CA THR A 94 -8.06 -10.71 -11.29
C THR A 94 -7.80 -10.57 -9.79
N GLU A 95 -6.53 -10.51 -9.41
CA GLU A 95 -6.11 -10.18 -8.04
C GLU A 95 -5.89 -8.68 -7.84
N ASN A 96 -6.22 -7.87 -8.86
CA ASN A 96 -5.98 -6.44 -8.85
C ASN A 96 -7.14 -5.67 -8.24
N TYR A 97 -6.82 -4.48 -7.78
CA TYR A 97 -7.79 -3.47 -7.37
C TYR A 97 -7.64 -2.23 -8.23
N THR A 98 -8.72 -1.47 -8.32
CA THR A 98 -8.74 -0.19 -9.01
C THR A 98 -9.12 0.90 -8.02
N ALA A 99 -8.33 1.96 -7.96
CA ALA A 99 -8.59 3.12 -7.12
C ALA A 99 -8.86 4.34 -7.98
N ALA A 100 -9.83 5.17 -7.57
CA ALA A 100 -10.15 6.41 -8.25
C ALA A 100 -10.76 7.42 -7.28
N ARG A 101 -10.55 8.70 -7.56
CA ARG A 101 -11.19 9.77 -6.80
C ARG A 101 -12.69 9.82 -7.10
N ILE A 102 -13.51 9.92 -6.06
CA ILE A 102 -14.95 10.06 -6.18
C ILE A 102 -15.30 11.50 -6.56
N GLY A 103 -16.18 11.64 -7.52
CA GLY A 103 -16.71 12.95 -7.94
C GLY A 103 -15.87 13.69 -8.97
N GLU A 104 -14.81 13.08 -9.47
CA GLU A 104 -13.98 13.67 -10.51
C GLU A 104 -14.50 13.25 -11.89
N TYR A 105 -14.62 14.23 -12.80
CA TYR A 105 -14.96 13.95 -14.19
C TYR A 105 -13.73 13.38 -14.90
N LYS A 106 -13.84 12.18 -15.48
CA LYS A 106 -12.75 11.42 -16.07
C LYS A 106 -11.58 11.20 -15.09
N PRO A 107 -11.84 10.48 -13.98
CA PRO A 107 -10.79 10.24 -12.99
C PRO A 107 -9.65 9.42 -13.57
N LYS A 108 -8.43 9.68 -13.08
CA LYS A 108 -7.27 8.84 -13.39
C LYS A 108 -7.28 7.66 -12.44
N TYR A 109 -7.41 6.46 -13.01
CA TYR A 109 -7.44 5.22 -12.24
C TYR A 109 -6.04 4.74 -11.89
N CYS A 110 -5.91 4.16 -10.70
CA CYS A 110 -4.76 3.37 -10.32
C CYS A 110 -5.19 1.90 -10.29
N ARG A 111 -4.52 1.07 -11.08
CA ARG A 111 -4.66 -0.38 -10.97
C ARG A 111 -3.46 -0.90 -10.19
N PHE A 112 -3.71 -1.65 -9.13
CA PHE A 112 -2.64 -2.14 -8.28
C PHE A 112 -2.90 -3.53 -7.75
N THR A 113 -1.82 -4.28 -7.53
CA THR A 113 -1.81 -5.60 -6.89
C THR A 113 -1.26 -5.49 -5.47
N TYR A 114 -0.26 -4.64 -5.28
CA TYR A 114 0.45 -4.49 -4.02
C TYR A 114 0.14 -3.15 -3.36
N LEU A 115 0.09 -3.14 -2.03
CA LEU A 115 -0.28 -1.94 -1.27
C LEU A 115 0.65 -0.75 -1.54
N HIS A 116 1.95 -0.98 -1.71
CA HIS A 116 2.88 0.12 -1.96
C HIS A 116 2.61 0.83 -3.30
N GLU A 117 2.07 0.13 -4.29
CA GLU A 117 1.69 0.74 -5.57
C GLU A 117 0.56 1.77 -5.36
N PHE A 118 -0.42 1.44 -4.52
CA PHE A 118 -1.49 2.36 -4.14
C PHE A 118 -0.94 3.56 -3.37
N GLN A 119 -0.01 3.33 -2.43
CA GLN A 119 0.64 4.41 -1.68
C GLN A 119 1.36 5.38 -2.60
N HIS A 120 2.11 4.87 -3.61
CA HIS A 120 2.81 5.70 -4.58
C HIS A 120 1.86 6.57 -5.38
N TRP A 121 0.74 5.98 -5.84
CA TRP A 121 -0.28 6.73 -6.58
C TRP A 121 -0.90 7.85 -5.75
N LEU A 122 -1.24 7.57 -4.49
CA LEU A 122 -1.79 8.58 -3.60
C LEU A 122 -0.83 9.75 -3.41
N TRP A 123 0.43 9.46 -3.22
CA TRP A 123 1.44 10.51 -3.06
C TRP A 123 1.65 11.29 -4.35
N ASP A 124 1.81 10.61 -5.48
CA ASP A 124 2.08 11.26 -6.76
C ASP A 124 0.92 12.13 -7.22
N MET A 125 -0.31 11.69 -7.01
CA MET A 125 -1.50 12.41 -7.45
C MET A 125 -2.00 13.45 -6.46
N TYR A 126 -1.93 13.16 -5.17
CA TYR A 126 -2.62 13.97 -4.15
C TYR A 126 -1.74 14.36 -2.98
N ARG A 127 -0.49 13.96 -2.95
CA ARG A 127 0.46 14.21 -1.85
C ARG A 127 -0.04 13.70 -0.51
N ILE A 128 -0.69 12.55 -0.51
CA ILE A 128 -1.20 11.89 0.68
C ILE A 128 -0.30 10.71 1.02
N SER A 129 0.08 10.59 2.29
CA SER A 129 0.80 9.45 2.84
C SER A 129 0.00 8.82 3.97
N PHE A 130 0.16 7.52 4.14
CA PHE A 130 -0.38 6.81 5.29
C PHE A 130 0.58 6.83 6.46
#